data_5bf1c85cd9128fd6defc542e31a8073d
#
_entry.id   5bf1c85cd9128fd6defc542e31a8073d
#
_cell.length_a   1.000
_cell.length_b   1.000
_cell.length_c   1.000
_cell.angle_alpha   90.00
_cell.angle_beta   90.00
_cell.angle_gamma   90.00
#
_symmetry.space_group_name_H-M   'P 1'
#
loop_
_entity.id
_entity.type
_entity.pdbx_description
1 polymer ?
#
loop_
_entity_poly.entity_id
_entity_poly.type
_entity_poly.pdbx_seq_one_letter_code
_entity_poly.pdbx_strand_id
1 'polypeptide(L)'
;MALTDAELEIGNQALSIIGQKIIDSSDTSTADTGTGGSPYQKLELVFDQTRNALNRSFEWNFARARLELANDWGEDTAYTTDQYAWVSSVLYKCNTAHTSTTWNTDYVMDGTDYVMDDTDYVRDDSVTFYWDMVTDRPEVYWTYRYDLPADFSRFRNKWLRENETRYALESNKVLTNETELDLLYIKKVTDPTEFDSLFTEVLIYDLAIKLTFHLMGADYTTQALRKELVLERQKWIMKAKLINSIESEQGRRKSYDWVNARFGSGKV
;
A
#
# COMPACT_ATOMS: atom_id res chain seq x y z
N MET A 1 2.51 15.92 10.72
CA MET A 1 1.79 16.37 9.52
C MET A 1 0.38 16.73 9.97
N ALA A 2 -0.10 17.95 9.70
CA ALA A 2 -1.42 18.37 10.17
C ALA A 2 -2.52 17.42 9.63
N LEU A 3 -3.49 17.10 10.48
CA LEU A 3 -4.63 16.26 10.08
C LEU A 3 -5.52 17.03 9.10
N THR A 4 -6.05 16.33 8.11
CA THR A 4 -7.09 16.86 7.22
C THR A 4 -8.43 16.98 7.97
N ASP A 5 -9.38 17.75 7.45
CA ASP A 5 -10.70 17.90 8.07
C ASP A 5 -11.41 16.54 8.22
N ALA A 6 -11.30 15.67 7.23
CA ALA A 6 -11.89 14.33 7.29
C ALA A 6 -11.20 13.41 8.34
N GLU A 7 -9.89 13.51 8.49
CA GLU A 7 -9.17 12.79 9.55
C GLU A 7 -9.52 13.34 10.94
N LEU A 8 -9.70 14.66 11.05
CA LEU A 8 -10.14 15.29 12.28
C LEU A 8 -11.57 14.88 12.66
N GLU A 9 -12.46 14.71 11.69
CA GLU A 9 -13.81 14.19 11.94
C GLU A 9 -13.79 12.79 12.51
N ILE A 10 -13.00 11.88 11.93
CA ILE A 10 -12.79 10.53 12.46
C ILE A 10 -12.23 10.59 13.89
N GLY A 11 -11.24 11.45 14.13
CA GLY A 11 -10.66 11.68 15.45
C GLY A 11 -11.67 12.21 16.45
N ASN A 12 -12.54 13.12 16.06
CA ASN A 12 -13.60 13.69 16.90
C ASN A 12 -14.66 12.64 17.28
N GLN A 13 -14.98 11.71 16.38
CA GLN A 13 -15.84 10.58 16.71
C GLN A 13 -15.19 9.70 17.79
N ALA A 14 -13.89 9.42 17.66
CA ALA A 14 -13.15 8.67 18.68
C ALA A 14 -13.13 9.39 20.05
N LEU A 15 -12.94 10.72 20.05
CA LEU A 15 -12.98 11.54 21.26
C LEU A 15 -14.38 11.55 21.91
N SER A 16 -15.43 11.62 21.10
CA SER A 16 -16.82 11.55 21.56
C SER A 16 -17.13 10.24 22.27
N ILE A 17 -16.65 9.10 21.75
CA ILE A 17 -16.85 7.77 22.36
C ILE A 17 -16.27 7.71 23.77
N ILE A 18 -15.12 8.36 24.00
CA ILE A 18 -14.49 8.39 25.33
C ILE A 18 -14.95 9.57 26.20
N GLY A 19 -15.96 10.32 25.76
CA GLY A 19 -16.52 11.42 26.52
C GLY A 19 -15.60 12.65 26.63
N GLN A 20 -14.68 12.83 25.70
CA GLN A 20 -13.80 13.99 25.62
C GLN A 20 -14.38 15.07 24.72
N LYS A 21 -13.96 16.33 24.95
CA LYS A 21 -14.36 17.45 24.11
C LYS A 21 -13.83 17.23 22.67
N ILE A 22 -14.70 17.44 21.70
CA ILE A 22 -14.31 17.45 20.28
C ILE A 22 -13.40 18.64 19.99
N ILE A 23 -12.53 18.47 19.02
CA ILE A 23 -11.59 19.48 18.55
C ILE A 23 -12.27 20.29 17.45
N ASP A 24 -12.33 21.62 17.60
CA ASP A 24 -12.77 22.51 16.55
C ASP A 24 -11.64 22.73 15.54
N SER A 25 -12.00 23.00 14.27
CA SER A 25 -11.01 23.35 13.23
C SER A 25 -10.17 24.59 13.57
N SER A 26 -10.66 25.45 14.45
CA SER A 26 -9.93 26.58 15.02
C SER A 26 -8.94 26.20 16.14
N ASP A 27 -9.15 25.05 16.81
CA ASP A 27 -8.32 24.58 17.94
C ASP A 27 -7.09 23.74 17.50
N THR A 28 -6.77 23.72 16.21
CA THR A 28 -5.61 23.02 15.65
C THR A 28 -4.26 23.66 16.03
N SER A 29 -4.32 24.70 16.88
CA SER A 29 -3.12 25.38 17.37
C SER A 29 -2.25 24.43 18.19
N THR A 30 -1.00 24.31 17.78
CA THR A 30 0.05 23.56 18.49
C THR A 30 0.49 24.26 19.81
N ALA A 31 -0.13 25.36 20.15
CA ALA A 31 0.21 26.18 21.30
C ALA A 31 -0.52 25.74 22.59
N ASP A 32 -0.38 24.46 22.97
CA ASP A 32 -0.63 24.08 24.35
C ASP A 32 0.68 24.24 25.14
N THR A 33 0.71 25.20 26.03
CA THR A 33 1.83 25.47 26.93
C THR A 33 1.85 24.57 28.17
N GLY A 34 0.95 23.55 28.20
CA GLY A 34 0.88 22.58 29.30
C GLY A 34 1.79 21.37 29.07
N THR A 35 2.29 20.78 30.15
CA THR A 35 3.17 19.61 30.17
C THR A 35 2.54 18.31 29.62
N GLY A 36 1.32 18.34 29.06
CA GLY A 36 0.56 17.15 28.62
C GLY A 36 0.22 17.08 27.15
N GLY A 37 0.41 18.14 26.38
CA GLY A 37 0.00 18.26 24.98
C GLY A 37 -1.53 18.35 24.79
N SER A 38 -2.00 19.08 23.75
CA SER A 38 -3.41 19.22 23.46
C SER A 38 -4.04 17.89 22.98
N PRO A 39 -5.36 17.72 23.07
CA PRO A 39 -6.04 16.56 22.46
C PRO A 39 -5.74 16.41 20.97
N TYR A 40 -5.59 17.52 20.25
CA TYR A 40 -5.19 17.54 18.84
C TYR A 40 -3.79 16.94 18.63
N GLN A 41 -2.80 17.38 19.40
CA GLN A 41 -1.43 16.85 19.30
C GLN A 41 -1.36 15.35 19.61
N LYS A 42 -2.14 14.88 20.60
CA LYS A 42 -2.22 13.46 20.93
C LYS A 42 -2.90 12.65 19.84
N LEU A 43 -3.94 13.19 19.22
CA LEU A 43 -4.61 12.57 18.08
C LEU A 43 -3.66 12.49 16.88
N GLU A 44 -3.01 13.59 16.50
CA GLU A 44 -2.04 13.65 15.40
C GLU A 44 -0.92 12.62 15.59
N LEU A 45 -0.40 12.49 16.80
CA LEU A 45 0.67 11.52 17.11
C LEU A 45 0.26 10.06 16.84
N VAL A 46 -0.99 9.69 17.11
CA VAL A 46 -1.42 8.28 17.04
C VAL A 46 -2.18 7.94 15.77
N PHE A 47 -2.70 8.93 15.03
CA PHE A 47 -3.60 8.72 13.91
C PHE A 47 -2.97 7.90 12.78
N ASP A 48 -1.90 8.39 12.21
CA ASP A 48 -1.20 7.76 11.08
C ASP A 48 -0.73 6.34 11.40
N GLN A 49 -0.14 6.17 12.58
CA GLN A 49 0.32 4.86 13.01
C GLN A 49 -0.84 3.87 13.15
N THR A 50 -1.98 4.32 13.69
CA THR A 50 -3.16 3.47 13.90
C THR A 50 -3.78 3.07 12.58
N ARG A 51 -4.00 4.04 11.67
CA ARG A 51 -4.49 3.82 10.32
C ARG A 51 -3.63 2.83 9.55
N ASN A 52 -2.31 3.06 9.53
CA ASN A 52 -1.38 2.20 8.80
C ASN A 52 -1.31 0.79 9.37
N ALA A 53 -1.34 0.63 10.70
CA ALA A 53 -1.37 -0.67 11.36
C ALA A 53 -2.67 -1.44 11.04
N LEU A 54 -3.82 -0.76 11.08
CA LEU A 54 -5.10 -1.36 10.74
C LEU A 54 -5.17 -1.74 9.25
N ASN A 55 -4.72 -0.86 8.35
CA ASN A 55 -4.64 -1.15 6.91
C ASN A 55 -3.78 -2.40 6.65
N ARG A 56 -2.61 -2.50 7.28
CA ARG A 56 -1.71 -3.65 7.11
C ARG A 56 -2.27 -4.94 7.75
N SER A 57 -3.17 -4.85 8.72
CA SER A 57 -3.64 -6.01 9.51
C SER A 57 -4.48 -7.02 8.73
N PHE A 58 -5.15 -6.57 7.65
CA PHE A 58 -6.08 -7.38 6.88
C PHE A 58 -6.04 -7.06 5.37
N GLU A 59 -6.63 -7.91 4.54
CA GLU A 59 -6.72 -7.74 3.09
C GLU A 59 -7.99 -6.97 2.72
N TRP A 60 -8.01 -5.68 3.02
CA TRP A 60 -9.15 -4.81 2.72
C TRP A 60 -9.36 -4.69 1.21
N ASN A 61 -10.60 -4.83 0.74
CA ASN A 61 -10.93 -4.76 -0.68
C ASN A 61 -10.60 -3.40 -1.29
N PHE A 62 -10.89 -2.31 -0.57
CA PHE A 62 -10.61 -0.94 -1.00
C PHE A 62 -9.10 -0.63 -1.11
N ALA A 63 -8.27 -1.35 -0.37
CA ALA A 63 -6.82 -1.15 -0.35
C ALA A 63 -6.07 -2.09 -1.31
N ARG A 64 -6.75 -2.88 -2.12
CA ARG A 64 -6.10 -3.76 -3.11
C ARG A 64 -5.62 -2.98 -4.30
N ALA A 65 -4.38 -3.24 -4.69
CA ALA A 65 -3.80 -2.70 -5.90
C ALA A 65 -3.14 -3.80 -6.73
N ARG A 66 -3.07 -3.57 -8.03
CA ARG A 66 -2.40 -4.45 -9.00
C ARG A 66 -1.42 -3.59 -9.78
N LEU A 67 -0.24 -4.11 -9.98
CA LEU A 67 0.81 -3.44 -10.74
C LEU A 67 1.62 -4.50 -11.48
N GLU A 68 1.75 -4.34 -12.76
CA GLU A 68 2.77 -5.00 -13.55
C GLU A 68 4.09 -4.29 -13.28
N LEU A 69 4.94 -4.88 -12.45
CA LEU A 69 6.16 -4.22 -11.99
C LEU A 69 7.30 -4.36 -13.00
N ALA A 70 7.37 -5.47 -13.71
CA ALA A 70 8.40 -5.73 -14.70
C ALA A 70 7.84 -6.55 -15.86
N ASN A 71 7.94 -6.03 -17.08
CA ASN A 71 7.52 -6.68 -18.34
C ASN A 71 8.56 -6.44 -19.42
N ASP A 72 8.38 -7.07 -20.57
CA ASP A 72 9.06 -6.64 -21.80
C ASP A 72 8.59 -5.24 -22.18
N TRP A 73 9.55 -4.41 -22.61
CA TRP A 73 9.23 -3.07 -23.09
C TRP A 73 8.37 -3.14 -24.35
N GLY A 74 7.32 -2.34 -24.40
CA GLY A 74 6.42 -2.22 -25.55
C GLY A 74 6.33 -0.79 -26.05
N GLU A 75 6.25 -0.61 -27.38
CA GLU A 75 5.96 0.67 -28.03
C GLU A 75 4.49 1.08 -27.73
N ASP A 76 4.19 2.38 -27.70
CA ASP A 76 2.88 2.95 -27.37
C ASP A 76 2.28 2.48 -26.02
N THR A 77 3.14 2.06 -25.11
CA THR A 77 2.76 1.57 -23.78
C THR A 77 2.93 2.67 -22.73
N ALA A 78 1.93 2.87 -21.88
CA ALA A 78 2.03 3.82 -20.77
C ALA A 78 2.81 3.20 -19.59
N TYR A 79 3.91 3.83 -19.22
CA TYR A 79 4.72 3.46 -18.08
C TYR A 79 4.57 4.46 -16.94
N THR A 80 4.54 3.95 -15.72
CA THR A 80 4.54 4.78 -14.51
C THR A 80 5.93 4.79 -13.87
N THR A 81 6.21 5.81 -13.09
CA THR A 81 7.46 5.89 -12.32
C THR A 81 7.63 4.63 -11.47
N ASP A 82 8.88 4.15 -11.37
CA ASP A 82 9.30 2.94 -10.66
C ASP A 82 8.88 1.60 -11.30
N GLN A 83 8.24 1.58 -12.47
CA GLN A 83 8.09 0.37 -13.27
C GLN A 83 9.40 -0.06 -13.93
N TYR A 84 9.51 -1.34 -14.20
CA TYR A 84 10.67 -1.93 -14.87
C TYR A 84 10.29 -2.49 -16.22
N ALA A 85 11.19 -2.37 -17.18
CA ALA A 85 11.03 -2.94 -18.51
C ALA A 85 12.31 -3.63 -18.99
N TRP A 86 12.14 -4.72 -19.71
CA TRP A 86 13.23 -5.45 -20.35
C TRP A 86 13.39 -5.02 -21.79
N VAL A 87 14.61 -4.64 -22.17
CA VAL A 87 14.98 -4.37 -23.56
C VAL A 87 16.25 -5.13 -23.88
N SER A 88 16.20 -6.03 -24.85
CA SER A 88 17.35 -6.82 -25.30
C SER A 88 18.14 -7.50 -24.15
N SER A 89 17.41 -8.05 -23.17
CA SER A 89 17.98 -8.71 -21.98
C SER A 89 18.66 -7.75 -20.97
N VAL A 90 18.45 -6.46 -21.08
CA VAL A 90 18.88 -5.46 -20.10
C VAL A 90 17.63 -4.91 -19.39
N LEU A 91 17.71 -4.82 -18.06
CA LEU A 91 16.62 -4.29 -17.24
C LEU A 91 16.77 -2.79 -17.05
N TYR A 92 15.70 -2.06 -17.30
CA TYR A 92 15.61 -0.61 -17.10
C TYR A 92 14.52 -0.26 -16.12
N LYS A 93 14.69 0.83 -15.37
CA LYS A 93 13.72 1.38 -14.44
C LYS A 93 13.22 2.71 -14.99
N CYS A 94 11.89 2.86 -15.06
CA CYS A 94 11.24 4.10 -15.44
C CYS A 94 11.38 5.14 -14.32
N ASN A 95 12.00 6.28 -14.61
CA ASN A 95 12.19 7.38 -13.66
C ASN A 95 11.13 8.47 -13.80
N THR A 96 10.48 8.59 -14.96
CA THR A 96 9.45 9.57 -15.24
C THR A 96 8.30 8.92 -16.01
N ALA A 97 7.07 9.05 -15.50
CA ALA A 97 5.87 8.49 -16.14
C ALA A 97 5.69 9.09 -17.55
N HIS A 98 5.52 8.24 -18.55
CA HIS A 98 5.36 8.62 -19.95
C HIS A 98 4.66 7.52 -20.76
N THR A 99 4.33 7.82 -22.02
CA THR A 99 3.95 6.79 -23.01
C THR A 99 5.14 6.56 -23.92
N SER A 100 5.58 5.30 -24.00
CA SER A 100 6.74 4.93 -24.83
C SER A 100 6.50 5.21 -26.30
N THR A 101 7.57 5.52 -27.03
CA THR A 101 7.54 5.70 -28.48
C THR A 101 8.49 4.69 -29.14
N THR A 102 9.65 5.08 -29.58
CA THR A 102 10.63 4.20 -30.21
C THR A 102 11.84 4.05 -29.32
N TRP A 103 12.22 2.81 -29.00
CA TRP A 103 13.42 2.55 -28.21
C TRP A 103 14.70 2.72 -29.03
N ASN A 104 15.62 3.48 -28.52
CA ASN A 104 16.97 3.56 -29.04
C ASN A 104 17.94 2.82 -28.10
N THR A 105 18.37 1.63 -28.51
CA THR A 105 19.23 0.75 -27.71
C THR A 105 20.63 1.30 -27.45
N ASP A 106 21.11 2.18 -28.32
CA ASP A 106 22.48 2.71 -28.21
C ASP A 106 22.59 3.80 -27.13
N TYR A 107 21.47 4.48 -26.83
CA TYR A 107 21.45 5.64 -25.93
C TYR A 107 20.54 5.47 -24.72
N VAL A 108 19.89 4.33 -24.54
CA VAL A 108 18.96 4.09 -23.40
C VAL A 108 17.81 5.10 -23.38
N MET A 109 17.28 5.41 -24.57
CA MET A 109 16.27 6.45 -24.75
C MET A 109 14.98 5.90 -25.32
N ASP A 110 13.88 6.41 -24.82
CA ASP A 110 12.55 6.25 -25.38
C ASP A 110 12.21 7.57 -26.08
N GLY A 111 12.22 7.57 -27.41
CA GLY A 111 11.98 8.77 -28.21
C GLY A 111 13.23 9.35 -28.89
N THR A 112 13.14 10.62 -29.33
CA THR A 112 14.15 11.30 -30.14
C THR A 112 14.95 12.37 -29.39
N ASP A 113 15.07 12.24 -28.06
CA ASP A 113 15.57 13.31 -27.20
C ASP A 113 17.10 13.26 -27.01
N TYR A 114 17.85 13.27 -28.09
CA TYR A 114 19.30 13.38 -28.03
C TYR A 114 19.84 14.43 -29.03
N VAL A 115 20.95 15.04 -28.68
CA VAL A 115 21.65 16.02 -29.52
C VAL A 115 22.94 15.40 -30.02
N MET A 116 23.22 15.56 -31.32
CA MET A 116 24.51 15.22 -31.93
C MET A 116 25.50 16.34 -31.62
N ASP A 117 26.64 15.99 -30.97
CA ASP A 117 27.77 16.89 -30.84
C ASP A 117 28.92 16.39 -31.73
N ASP A 118 29.17 17.11 -32.81
CA ASP A 118 30.18 16.88 -33.84
C ASP A 118 30.26 15.42 -34.40
N THR A 119 30.64 14.45 -33.63
CA THR A 119 30.80 13.05 -34.06
C THR A 119 30.22 12.04 -33.08
N ASP A 120 29.85 12.46 -31.89
CA ASP A 120 29.30 11.60 -30.84
C ASP A 120 27.92 12.11 -30.38
N TYR A 121 27.07 11.19 -30.04
CA TYR A 121 25.81 11.54 -29.39
C TYR A 121 26.05 11.82 -27.91
N VAL A 122 25.80 13.05 -27.52
CA VAL A 122 25.97 13.48 -26.14
C VAL A 122 24.58 13.60 -25.49
N ARG A 123 24.47 13.09 -24.28
CA ARG A 123 23.30 13.29 -23.45
C ARG A 123 23.10 14.78 -23.22
N ASP A 124 21.98 15.32 -23.68
CA ASP A 124 21.58 16.68 -23.32
C ASP A 124 21.06 16.68 -21.88
N ASP A 125 21.78 17.28 -20.97
CA ASP A 125 21.38 17.38 -19.56
C ASP A 125 20.11 18.21 -19.34
N SER A 126 19.63 18.90 -20.37
CA SER A 126 18.35 19.62 -20.38
C SER A 126 17.16 18.72 -20.69
N VAL A 127 17.40 17.48 -21.18
CA VAL A 127 16.36 16.54 -21.61
C VAL A 127 16.02 15.57 -20.49
N THR A 128 14.73 15.31 -20.30
CA THR A 128 14.25 14.33 -19.34
C THR A 128 14.44 12.92 -19.89
N PHE A 129 15.33 12.15 -19.27
CA PHE A 129 15.47 10.74 -19.58
C PHE A 129 14.43 9.93 -18.82
N TYR A 130 13.70 9.08 -19.53
CA TYR A 130 12.62 8.28 -18.95
C TYR A 130 13.11 7.02 -18.26
N TRP A 131 14.30 6.52 -18.59
CA TRP A 131 14.80 5.23 -18.18
C TRP A 131 16.21 5.28 -17.60
N ASP A 132 16.43 4.51 -16.55
CA ASP A 132 17.74 4.26 -15.97
C ASP A 132 18.07 2.77 -16.07
N MET A 133 19.30 2.44 -16.50
CA MET A 133 19.77 1.06 -16.52
C MET A 133 19.92 0.53 -15.11
N VAL A 134 19.33 -0.64 -14.81
CA VAL A 134 19.47 -1.28 -13.51
C VAL A 134 20.74 -2.10 -13.48
N THR A 135 21.76 -1.57 -12.79
CA THR A 135 23.06 -2.25 -12.58
C THR A 135 23.14 -2.98 -11.24
N ASP A 136 22.25 -2.63 -10.31
CA ASP A 136 22.24 -3.17 -8.95
C ASP A 136 21.48 -4.49 -8.89
N ARG A 137 22.24 -5.59 -8.88
CA ARG A 137 21.71 -6.96 -8.79
C ARG A 137 22.03 -7.57 -7.42
N PRO A 138 21.17 -8.46 -6.89
CA PRO A 138 21.48 -9.20 -5.67
C PRO A 138 22.70 -10.09 -5.89
N GLU A 139 23.57 -10.18 -4.88
CA GLU A 139 24.81 -10.95 -4.97
C GLU A 139 24.60 -12.45 -4.73
N VAL A 140 23.53 -12.85 -3.99
CA VAL A 140 23.37 -14.23 -3.51
C VAL A 140 21.92 -14.70 -3.66
N TYR A 141 21.72 -15.88 -4.25
CA TYR A 141 20.46 -16.63 -4.40
C TYR A 141 19.40 -16.03 -5.33
N TRP A 142 19.40 -14.71 -5.58
CA TRP A 142 18.39 -14.04 -6.39
C TRP A 142 19.02 -13.40 -7.61
N THR A 143 18.29 -13.43 -8.73
CA THR A 143 18.78 -12.88 -9.99
C THR A 143 18.39 -11.43 -10.17
N TYR A 144 17.21 -11.05 -9.66
CA TYR A 144 16.63 -9.73 -9.88
C TYR A 144 16.19 -9.09 -8.57
N ARG A 145 16.23 -7.75 -8.55
CA ARG A 145 15.81 -6.93 -7.44
C ARG A 145 14.99 -5.75 -7.97
N TYR A 146 13.73 -5.66 -7.56
CA TYR A 146 12.80 -4.62 -7.96
C TYR A 146 12.40 -3.77 -6.76
N ASP A 147 12.31 -2.43 -6.94
CA ASP A 147 11.78 -1.54 -5.93
C ASP A 147 10.27 -1.73 -5.82
N LEU A 148 9.75 -1.69 -4.60
CA LEU A 148 8.31 -1.75 -4.36
C LEU A 148 7.69 -0.35 -4.50
N PRO A 149 6.43 -0.25 -4.93
CA PRO A 149 5.71 1.02 -4.98
C PRO A 149 5.77 1.77 -3.64
N ALA A 150 5.80 3.10 -3.67
CA ALA A 150 5.88 3.92 -2.46
C ALA A 150 4.67 3.72 -1.51
N ASP A 151 3.53 3.33 -2.07
CA ASP A 151 2.32 3.01 -1.34
C ASP A 151 2.22 1.54 -0.91
N PHE A 152 3.24 0.72 -1.18
CA PHE A 152 3.24 -0.69 -0.80
C PHE A 152 3.13 -0.87 0.71
N SER A 153 2.19 -1.70 1.15
CA SER A 153 2.05 -2.09 2.55
C SER A 153 2.39 -3.56 2.78
N ARG A 154 1.83 -4.46 1.99
CA ARG A 154 2.15 -5.89 2.04
C ARG A 154 1.65 -6.63 0.80
N PHE A 155 2.23 -7.78 0.50
CA PHE A 155 1.69 -8.68 -0.52
C PHE A 155 0.38 -9.32 -0.08
N ARG A 156 -0.46 -9.62 -1.06
CA ARG A 156 -1.60 -10.52 -0.87
C ARG A 156 -1.11 -11.97 -0.93
N ASN A 157 -1.02 -12.59 0.23
CA ASN A 157 -0.42 -13.92 0.40
C ASN A 157 -1.04 -15.02 -0.49
N LYS A 158 -2.32 -14.90 -0.85
CA LYS A 158 -3.01 -15.91 -1.63
C LYS A 158 -2.49 -15.99 -3.07
N TRP A 159 -2.27 -14.82 -3.69
CA TRP A 159 -1.85 -14.75 -5.09
C TRP A 159 -0.45 -15.34 -5.31
N LEU A 160 0.51 -15.04 -4.45
CA LEU A 160 1.87 -15.57 -4.55
C LEU A 160 1.95 -17.08 -4.35
N ARG A 161 1.09 -17.66 -3.51
CA ARG A 161 0.99 -19.11 -3.35
C ARG A 161 0.38 -19.82 -4.57
N GLU A 162 -0.56 -19.16 -5.24
CA GLU A 162 -1.21 -19.72 -6.43
C GLU A 162 -0.29 -19.74 -7.65
N ASN A 163 0.64 -18.80 -7.75
CA ASN A 163 1.57 -18.67 -8.87
C ASN A 163 2.94 -19.32 -8.60
N GLU A 164 3.15 -19.94 -7.41
CA GLU A 164 4.40 -20.61 -7.01
C GLU A 164 5.65 -19.72 -7.12
N THR A 165 5.49 -18.42 -7.31
CA THR A 165 6.60 -17.47 -7.44
C THR A 165 7.39 -17.39 -6.14
N ARG A 166 8.68 -17.67 -6.21
CA ARG A 166 9.59 -17.51 -5.07
C ARG A 166 10.08 -16.08 -5.00
N TYR A 167 9.99 -15.49 -3.81
CA TYR A 167 10.46 -14.12 -3.57
C TYR A 167 10.96 -13.94 -2.13
N ALA A 168 11.78 -12.92 -1.94
CA ALA A 168 12.12 -12.39 -0.62
C ALA A 168 11.84 -10.88 -0.59
N LEU A 169 11.56 -10.36 0.61
CA LEU A 169 11.37 -8.93 0.84
C LEU A 169 12.52 -8.40 1.67
N GLU A 170 13.28 -7.47 1.13
CA GLU A 170 14.41 -6.85 1.81
C GLU A 170 14.41 -5.33 1.55
N SER A 171 14.47 -4.54 2.62
CA SER A 171 14.63 -3.07 2.53
C SER A 171 13.73 -2.39 1.50
N ASN A 172 12.43 -2.69 1.50
CA ASN A 172 11.44 -2.17 0.55
C ASN A 172 11.67 -2.60 -0.91
N LYS A 173 12.37 -3.70 -1.12
CA LYS A 173 12.60 -4.31 -2.43
C LYS A 173 12.10 -5.74 -2.44
N VAL A 174 11.65 -6.20 -3.60
CA VAL A 174 11.36 -7.62 -3.85
C VAL A 174 12.51 -8.25 -4.63
N LEU A 175 12.98 -9.37 -4.12
CA LEU A 175 14.00 -10.22 -4.74
C LEU A 175 13.32 -11.43 -5.35
N THR A 176 13.60 -11.74 -6.60
CA THR A 176 13.01 -12.88 -7.32
C THR A 176 13.94 -13.36 -8.42
N ASN A 177 13.64 -14.54 -8.99
CA ASN A 177 14.30 -15.05 -10.19
C ASN A 177 13.44 -14.89 -11.45
N GLU A 178 12.25 -14.29 -11.31
CA GLU A 178 11.33 -14.06 -12.41
C GLU A 178 11.63 -12.74 -13.11
N THR A 179 11.58 -12.75 -14.44
CA THR A 179 11.75 -11.56 -15.29
C THR A 179 10.48 -10.73 -15.36
N GLU A 180 9.32 -11.40 -15.33
CA GLU A 180 8.01 -10.76 -15.29
C GLU A 180 7.48 -10.82 -13.87
N LEU A 181 6.98 -9.69 -13.37
CA LEU A 181 6.50 -9.61 -12.00
C LEU A 181 5.22 -8.78 -11.92
N ASP A 182 4.12 -9.51 -11.80
CA ASP A 182 2.82 -8.92 -11.46
C ASP A 182 2.65 -8.87 -9.95
N LEU A 183 2.41 -7.69 -9.43
CA LEU A 183 2.14 -7.50 -8.03
C LEU A 183 0.64 -7.37 -7.76
N LEU A 184 0.14 -8.22 -6.88
CA LEU A 184 -1.13 -8.01 -6.20
C LEU A 184 -0.84 -7.72 -4.73
N TYR A 185 -1.06 -6.49 -4.31
CA TYR A 185 -0.65 -6.03 -2.99
C TYR A 185 -1.74 -5.20 -2.30
N ILE A 186 -1.52 -4.91 -1.04
CA ILE A 186 -2.32 -3.97 -0.26
C ILE A 186 -1.59 -2.65 -0.27
N LYS A 187 -2.22 -1.61 -0.83
CA LYS A 187 -1.67 -0.25 -0.84
C LYS A 187 -1.91 0.43 0.51
N LYS A 188 -1.03 1.34 0.86
CA LYS A 188 -1.21 2.25 1.98
C LYS A 188 -2.20 3.34 1.57
N VAL A 189 -3.45 3.22 1.99
CA VAL A 189 -4.47 4.25 1.73
C VAL A 189 -4.37 5.33 2.81
N THR A 190 -4.17 6.56 2.38
CA THR A 190 -4.06 7.73 3.27
C THR A 190 -5.27 8.64 3.21
N ASP A 191 -5.99 8.66 2.10
CA ASP A 191 -7.17 9.48 1.91
C ASP A 191 -8.39 8.85 2.61
N PRO A 192 -9.01 9.53 3.59
CA PRO A 192 -10.21 9.04 4.28
C PRO A 192 -11.41 8.80 3.38
N THR A 193 -11.48 9.47 2.24
CA THR A 193 -12.61 9.32 1.28
C THR A 193 -12.61 7.96 0.58
N GLU A 194 -11.46 7.29 0.51
CA GLU A 194 -11.33 5.94 -0.03
C GLU A 194 -11.66 4.84 1.00
N PHE A 195 -11.85 5.18 2.27
CA PHE A 195 -12.06 4.17 3.31
C PHE A 195 -13.43 3.53 3.22
N ASP A 196 -13.46 2.22 3.40
CA ASP A 196 -14.71 1.52 3.67
C ASP A 196 -15.30 1.95 5.02
N SER A 197 -16.63 2.06 5.08
CA SER A 197 -17.35 2.51 6.28
C SER A 197 -17.06 1.63 7.51
N LEU A 198 -16.94 0.32 7.32
CA LEU A 198 -16.61 -0.61 8.42
C LEU A 198 -15.15 -0.51 8.85
N PHE A 199 -14.25 -0.21 7.92
CA PHE A 199 -12.86 0.10 8.26
C PHE A 199 -12.78 1.37 9.11
N THR A 200 -13.55 2.41 8.75
CA THR A 200 -13.63 3.67 9.49
C THR A 200 -14.13 3.44 10.91
N GLU A 201 -15.18 2.64 11.11
CA GLU A 201 -15.67 2.27 12.43
C GLU A 201 -14.58 1.59 13.29
N VAL A 202 -13.87 0.60 12.73
CA VAL A 202 -12.78 -0.07 13.45
C VAL A 202 -11.66 0.92 13.78
N LEU A 203 -11.33 1.84 12.87
CA LEU A 203 -10.31 2.87 13.09
C LEU A 203 -10.69 3.81 14.23
N ILE A 204 -11.97 4.23 14.31
CA ILE A 204 -12.50 5.05 15.40
C ILE A 204 -12.30 4.38 16.75
N TYR A 205 -12.64 3.09 16.87
CA TYR A 205 -12.42 2.35 18.12
C TYR A 205 -10.94 2.15 18.43
N ASP A 206 -10.08 1.89 17.45
CA ASP A 206 -8.63 1.77 17.65
C ASP A 206 -8.02 3.10 18.15
N LEU A 207 -8.47 4.23 17.59
CA LEU A 207 -8.09 5.56 18.07
C LEU A 207 -8.61 5.82 19.48
N ALA A 208 -9.88 5.54 19.76
CA ALA A 208 -10.49 5.71 21.07
C ALA A 208 -9.72 4.93 22.16
N ILE A 209 -9.35 3.67 21.89
CA ILE A 209 -8.56 2.84 22.81
C ILE A 209 -7.20 3.46 23.12
N LYS A 210 -6.51 4.00 22.10
CA LYS A 210 -5.21 4.65 22.30
C LYS A 210 -5.34 5.98 23.03
N LEU A 211 -6.31 6.81 22.62
CA LEU A 211 -6.55 8.12 23.23
C LEU A 211 -7.01 8.04 24.68
N THR A 212 -7.75 7.00 25.05
CA THR A 212 -8.17 6.77 26.44
C THR A 212 -6.97 6.82 27.40
N PHE A 213 -5.87 6.13 27.05
CA PHE A 213 -4.68 6.13 27.91
C PHE A 213 -3.97 7.49 27.94
N HIS A 214 -3.91 8.18 26.80
CA HIS A 214 -3.21 9.47 26.69
C HIS A 214 -3.98 10.65 27.33
N LEU A 215 -5.31 10.58 27.36
CA LEU A 215 -6.16 11.69 27.80
C LEU A 215 -6.73 11.49 29.22
N MET A 216 -7.05 10.26 29.62
CA MET A 216 -7.75 9.97 30.87
C MET A 216 -6.85 9.37 31.96
N GLY A 217 -5.62 8.97 31.58
CA GLY A 217 -4.71 8.33 32.55
C GLY A 217 -5.00 6.83 32.75
N ALA A 218 -4.55 6.25 33.88
CA ALA A 218 -4.53 4.81 34.10
C ALA A 218 -5.35 4.38 35.35
N ASP A 219 -6.37 5.13 35.71
CA ASP A 219 -7.24 4.78 36.84
C ASP A 219 -8.17 3.58 36.51
N TYR A 220 -8.87 3.08 37.52
CA TYR A 220 -9.71 1.88 37.43
C TYR A 220 -10.87 2.07 36.44
N THR A 221 -11.49 3.25 36.40
CA THR A 221 -12.63 3.58 35.52
C THR A 221 -12.18 3.61 34.07
N THR A 222 -11.02 4.20 33.80
CA THR A 222 -10.39 4.22 32.48
C THR A 222 -10.04 2.81 31.98
N GLN A 223 -9.54 1.94 32.87
CA GLN A 223 -9.27 0.55 32.51
C GLN A 223 -10.55 -0.25 32.20
N ALA A 224 -11.65 0.00 32.90
CA ALA A 224 -12.95 -0.62 32.63
C ALA A 224 -13.49 -0.18 31.27
N LEU A 225 -13.50 1.13 31.00
CA LEU A 225 -13.90 1.69 29.71
C LEU A 225 -13.07 1.11 28.56
N ARG A 226 -11.76 1.03 28.73
CA ARG A 226 -10.88 0.46 27.71
C ARG A 226 -11.20 -1.00 27.39
N LYS A 227 -11.53 -1.83 28.39
CA LYS A 227 -11.95 -3.22 28.16
C LYS A 227 -13.24 -3.29 27.34
N GLU A 228 -14.20 -2.43 27.62
CA GLU A 228 -15.43 -2.33 26.86
C GLU A 228 -15.16 -1.91 25.39
N LEU A 229 -14.35 -0.89 25.17
CA LEU A 229 -13.94 -0.45 23.83
C LEU A 229 -13.26 -1.55 23.03
N VAL A 230 -12.40 -2.36 23.66
CA VAL A 230 -11.76 -3.51 23.01
C VAL A 230 -12.77 -4.57 22.59
N LEU A 231 -13.80 -4.84 23.42
CA LEU A 231 -14.86 -5.78 23.06
C LEU A 231 -15.72 -5.27 21.89
N GLU A 232 -16.09 -3.99 21.90
CA GLU A 232 -16.84 -3.38 20.78
C GLU A 232 -15.98 -3.38 19.49
N ARG A 233 -14.73 -3.00 19.60
CA ARG A 233 -13.77 -3.08 18.47
C ARG A 233 -13.71 -4.47 17.87
N GLN A 234 -13.71 -5.53 18.72
CA GLN A 234 -13.69 -6.91 18.23
C GLN A 234 -14.94 -7.27 17.44
N LYS A 235 -16.12 -6.81 17.86
CA LYS A 235 -17.38 -7.01 17.12
C LYS A 235 -17.30 -6.34 15.72
N TRP A 236 -16.85 -5.10 15.67
CA TRP A 236 -16.73 -4.36 14.43
C TRP A 236 -15.71 -4.97 13.46
N ILE A 237 -14.53 -5.37 13.92
CA ILE A 237 -13.54 -5.98 13.05
C ILE A 237 -13.98 -7.36 12.52
N MET A 238 -14.73 -8.14 13.30
CA MET A 238 -15.29 -9.40 12.82
C MET A 238 -16.34 -9.16 11.73
N LYS A 239 -17.23 -8.18 11.93
CA LYS A 239 -18.24 -7.77 10.95
C LYS A 239 -17.58 -7.26 9.66
N ALA A 240 -16.59 -6.38 9.78
CA ALA A 240 -15.86 -5.84 8.65
C ALA A 240 -15.15 -6.95 7.84
N LYS A 241 -14.48 -7.87 8.51
CA LYS A 241 -13.82 -9.01 7.85
C LYS A 241 -14.80 -9.94 7.15
N LEU A 242 -15.96 -10.19 7.75
CA LEU A 242 -17.01 -11.01 7.14
C LEU A 242 -17.53 -10.39 5.84
N ILE A 243 -17.91 -9.12 5.86
CA ILE A 243 -18.42 -8.41 4.69
C ILE A 243 -17.34 -8.31 3.61
N ASN A 244 -16.13 -7.91 3.97
CA ASN A 244 -15.02 -7.86 3.05
C ASN A 244 -14.72 -9.23 2.38
N SER A 245 -14.92 -10.33 3.10
CA SER A 245 -14.78 -11.68 2.54
C SER A 245 -15.91 -12.06 1.58
N ILE A 246 -17.13 -11.58 1.83
CA ILE A 246 -18.30 -11.82 0.95
C ILE A 246 -18.14 -11.03 -0.36
N GLU A 247 -17.65 -9.79 -0.27
CA GLU A 247 -17.42 -8.92 -1.42
C GLU A 247 -16.15 -9.29 -2.20
N SER A 248 -15.24 -10.04 -1.59
CA SER A 248 -14.04 -10.48 -2.27
C SER A 248 -14.39 -11.57 -3.29
N GLU A 249 -13.73 -11.52 -4.44
CA GLU A 249 -13.83 -12.53 -5.49
C GLU A 249 -13.65 -13.94 -4.88
N GLN A 250 -14.72 -14.73 -4.91
CA GLN A 250 -14.63 -16.13 -4.51
C GLN A 250 -13.86 -16.85 -5.61
N GLY A 251 -12.58 -17.12 -5.36
CA GLY A 251 -11.80 -17.98 -6.24
C GLY A 251 -12.60 -19.27 -6.51
N ARG A 252 -12.67 -19.71 -7.78
CA ARG A 252 -13.26 -21.00 -8.13
C ARG A 252 -12.76 -22.02 -7.13
N ARG A 253 -13.68 -22.66 -6.38
CA ARG A 253 -13.33 -23.81 -5.56
C ARG A 253 -12.64 -24.78 -6.49
N LYS A 254 -11.33 -25.02 -6.29
CA LYS A 254 -10.65 -26.13 -6.96
C LYS A 254 -11.47 -27.36 -6.58
N SER A 255 -12.22 -27.91 -7.53
CA SER A 255 -12.89 -29.19 -7.30
C SER A 255 -11.76 -30.19 -7.07
N TYR A 256 -11.72 -30.77 -5.90
CA TYR A 256 -10.69 -31.75 -5.57
C TYR A 256 -10.79 -32.91 -6.59
N ASP A 257 -9.68 -33.30 -7.19
CA ASP A 257 -9.63 -34.35 -8.22
C ASP A 257 -10.34 -35.65 -7.79
N TRP A 258 -10.35 -35.95 -6.48
CA TRP A 258 -11.06 -37.09 -5.93
C TRP A 258 -12.59 -36.95 -6.01
N VAL A 259 -13.14 -35.73 -5.94
CA VAL A 259 -14.58 -35.48 -6.14
C VAL A 259 -14.94 -35.71 -7.62
N ASN A 260 -14.11 -35.18 -8.52
CA ASN A 260 -14.29 -35.37 -9.96
C ASN A 260 -14.16 -36.88 -10.37
N ALA A 261 -13.19 -37.58 -9.76
CA ALA A 261 -13.03 -39.02 -9.98
C ALA A 261 -14.24 -39.83 -9.49
N ARG A 262 -14.92 -39.41 -8.42
CA ARG A 262 -16.06 -40.10 -7.83
C ARG A 262 -17.37 -39.87 -8.61
N PHE A 263 -17.52 -38.69 -9.20
CA PHE A 263 -18.77 -38.34 -9.94
C PHE A 263 -18.64 -38.50 -11.45
N GLY A 264 -17.54 -39.09 -11.94
CA GLY A 264 -17.30 -39.33 -13.35
C GLY A 264 -17.34 -38.04 -14.15
N SER A 265 -16.24 -37.60 -14.70
CA SER A 265 -16.19 -36.45 -15.61
C SER A 265 -17.03 -36.77 -16.84
N GLY A 266 -18.33 -36.55 -16.78
CA GLY A 266 -19.16 -36.48 -17.97
C GLY A 266 -18.67 -35.31 -18.81
N LYS A 267 -17.79 -35.56 -19.78
CA LYS A 267 -17.56 -34.63 -20.88
C LYS A 267 -18.89 -34.53 -21.64
N VAL A 268 -19.51 -33.38 -21.61
CA VAL A 268 -20.42 -32.90 -22.65
C VAL A 268 -19.83 -31.64 -23.20
#